data_868dd28de565271e011bb0be4ea24167
#
_entry.id   868dd28de565271e011bb0be4ea24167
#
_cell.length_a   1.000
_cell.length_b   1.000
_cell.length_c   1.000
_cell.angle_alpha   90.00
_cell.angle_beta   90.00
_cell.angle_gamma   90.00
#
_symmetry.space_group_name_H-M   'P 1'
#
loop_
_entity.id
_entity.type
_entity.pdbx_description
1 polymer ?
#
loop_
_entity_poly.entity_id
_entity_poly.type
_entity_poly.pdbx_seq_one_letter_code
_entity_poly.pdbx_strand_id
1 'polypeptide(L)'
;MRRMAGLWAALLLVLALTPVQAGAVELPIQAEAALLMEKETGQVLYAQNEHEALEPASVTKVMTLLLTMEAIEAGSLHYDDVVTVSAYAASMGGSHVYLSEGEQITVDDLLKAVCVASGNDAAVALAECVAGVTELFVEQMNTRAKELGMTDTHFVNCTGLPAEGHVTSAWDIALMSRELIEKHPDIRRYTTIWMDTLRDGTFQLANTNKLIRFYDGATGLKTGSTDSAKYCLSATAEREGMELIAVVLKSPTGQQRFEDAKALLNYGFSTYALLHTVPEEPFPAIPVVLGEAETVQPCIDPQEAVVLLQKSQAGGLSQSVTLAEQVEAPVSTGQELGTLTLTDAAGETVQSIPIRAAQSVERLTFGTMLRRMLSAAFFAG
;
A
#
# COMPACT_ATOMS: atom_id res chain seq x y z
N MET A 1 15.43 -38.89 60.53
CA MET A 1 14.61 -37.71 60.14
C MET A 1 15.04 -37.28 58.76
N ARG A 2 14.34 -37.75 57.74
CA ARG A 2 14.63 -37.47 56.32
C ARG A 2 13.58 -36.49 55.80
N ARG A 3 14.02 -35.31 55.36
CA ARG A 3 13.19 -34.29 54.67
C ARG A 3 13.06 -34.72 53.20
N MET A 4 11.85 -35.07 52.79
CA MET A 4 11.51 -35.24 51.35
C MET A 4 11.10 -33.88 50.79
N ALA A 5 11.88 -33.37 49.88
CA ALA A 5 11.54 -32.20 49.08
C ALA A 5 10.75 -32.65 47.86
N GLY A 6 9.49 -32.24 47.75
CA GLY A 6 8.66 -32.48 46.58
C GLY A 6 9.02 -31.54 45.46
N LEU A 7 9.47 -32.07 44.32
CA LEU A 7 9.59 -31.36 43.06
C LEU A 7 8.20 -31.23 42.42
N TRP A 8 7.72 -30.01 42.28
CA TRP A 8 6.60 -29.70 41.40
C TRP A 8 7.17 -29.42 39.99
N ALA A 9 6.96 -30.36 39.07
CA ALA A 9 7.24 -30.12 37.65
C ALA A 9 6.04 -29.42 37.04
N ALA A 10 6.20 -28.13 36.73
CA ALA A 10 5.25 -27.39 35.93
C ALA A 10 5.40 -27.80 34.47
N LEU A 11 4.43 -28.55 33.97
CA LEU A 11 4.32 -28.92 32.55
C LEU A 11 3.79 -27.70 31.78
N LEU A 12 4.68 -26.96 31.17
CA LEU A 12 4.33 -25.93 30.18
C LEU A 12 3.84 -26.60 28.91
N LEU A 13 2.52 -26.65 28.74
CA LEU A 13 1.88 -27.06 27.50
C LEU A 13 2.04 -25.93 26.48
N VAL A 14 3.11 -26.01 25.68
CA VAL A 14 3.25 -25.14 24.50
C VAL A 14 2.25 -25.68 23.48
N LEU A 15 1.06 -25.05 23.40
CA LEU A 15 0.18 -25.20 22.24
C LEU A 15 0.92 -24.60 21.03
N ALA A 16 1.52 -25.47 20.23
CA ALA A 16 1.95 -25.10 18.89
C ALA A 16 0.69 -24.74 18.09
N LEU A 17 0.45 -23.46 17.91
CA LEU A 17 -0.45 -22.94 16.88
C LEU A 17 0.13 -23.39 15.54
N THR A 18 -0.31 -24.54 15.03
CA THR A 18 -0.09 -24.90 13.64
C THR A 18 -0.86 -23.87 12.81
N PRO A 19 -0.19 -23.10 11.93
CA PRO A 19 -0.93 -22.27 11.00
C PRO A 19 -1.86 -23.20 10.22
N VAL A 20 -3.15 -22.93 10.25
CA VAL A 20 -4.11 -23.54 9.33
C VAL A 20 -3.62 -23.14 7.94
N GLN A 21 -2.97 -24.06 7.26
CA GLN A 21 -2.64 -23.93 5.86
C GLN A 21 -3.98 -23.89 5.13
N ALA A 22 -4.48 -22.68 4.86
CA ALA A 22 -5.58 -22.50 3.92
C ALA A 22 -5.11 -23.18 2.63
N GLY A 23 -5.84 -24.20 2.19
CA GLY A 23 -5.49 -24.95 1.00
C GLY A 23 -5.25 -23.94 -0.14
N ALA A 24 -4.08 -24.02 -0.77
CA ALA A 24 -3.71 -23.11 -1.86
C ALA A 24 -4.81 -23.17 -2.92
N VAL A 25 -5.49 -22.05 -3.14
CA VAL A 25 -6.51 -21.95 -4.18
C VAL A 25 -5.78 -22.00 -5.52
N GLU A 26 -6.04 -23.03 -6.32
CA GLU A 26 -5.50 -23.10 -7.68
C GLU A 26 -6.35 -22.20 -8.59
N LEU A 27 -5.74 -21.09 -9.02
CA LEU A 27 -6.30 -20.24 -10.08
C LEU A 27 -5.66 -20.60 -11.41
N PRO A 28 -6.38 -20.47 -12.55
CA PRO A 28 -5.85 -20.80 -13.87
C PRO A 28 -4.90 -19.73 -14.40
N ILE A 29 -3.89 -19.37 -13.62
CA ILE A 29 -2.90 -18.34 -13.95
C ILE A 29 -1.81 -18.97 -14.84
N GLN A 30 -1.55 -18.34 -15.99
CA GLN A 30 -0.53 -18.79 -16.94
C GLN A 30 0.74 -17.94 -16.91
N ALA A 31 0.72 -16.81 -16.20
CA ALA A 31 1.91 -16.01 -15.93
C ALA A 31 2.95 -16.85 -15.16
N GLU A 32 4.25 -16.60 -15.37
CA GLU A 32 5.33 -17.29 -14.67
C GLU A 32 5.35 -16.91 -13.18
N ALA A 33 5.12 -15.63 -12.85
CA ALA A 33 4.93 -15.15 -11.49
C ALA A 33 3.66 -14.30 -11.38
N ALA A 34 2.97 -14.40 -10.25
CA ALA A 34 1.75 -13.65 -9.99
C ALA A 34 1.56 -13.38 -8.49
N LEU A 35 0.92 -12.26 -8.18
CA LEU A 35 0.56 -11.87 -6.82
C LEU A 35 -0.74 -11.07 -6.81
N LEU A 36 -1.56 -11.30 -5.79
CA LEU A 36 -2.71 -10.46 -5.46
C LEU A 36 -2.55 -9.93 -4.04
N MET A 37 -2.63 -8.62 -3.87
CA MET A 37 -2.51 -7.93 -2.58
C MET A 37 -3.71 -7.02 -2.37
N GLU A 38 -4.22 -6.94 -1.14
CA GLU A 38 -5.16 -5.90 -0.76
C GLU A 38 -4.37 -4.63 -0.36
N LYS A 39 -4.78 -3.48 -0.87
CA LYS A 39 -4.02 -2.22 -0.77
C LYS A 39 -3.86 -1.74 0.67
N GLU A 40 -4.96 -1.65 1.43
CA GLU A 40 -4.98 -0.96 2.72
C GLU A 40 -4.24 -1.76 3.80
N THR A 41 -4.50 -3.06 3.87
CA THR A 41 -3.84 -3.97 4.83
C THR A 41 -2.46 -4.46 4.38
N GLY A 42 -2.18 -4.42 3.06
CA GLY A 42 -1.00 -5.05 2.48
C GLY A 42 -1.04 -6.58 2.51
N GLN A 43 -2.18 -7.18 2.85
CA GLN A 43 -2.30 -8.63 2.94
C GLN A 43 -2.28 -9.27 1.54
N VAL A 44 -1.45 -10.32 1.40
CA VAL A 44 -1.37 -11.13 0.19
C VAL A 44 -2.50 -12.17 0.19
N LEU A 45 -3.28 -12.19 -0.90
CA LEU A 45 -4.43 -13.08 -1.08
C LEU A 45 -4.13 -14.25 -2.01
N TYR A 46 -3.16 -14.06 -2.90
CA TYR A 46 -2.64 -15.09 -3.80
C TYR A 46 -1.18 -14.82 -4.13
N ALA A 47 -0.37 -15.86 -4.20
CA ALA A 47 1.04 -15.78 -4.58
C ALA A 47 1.43 -17.00 -5.40
N GLN A 48 2.23 -16.77 -6.45
CA GLN A 48 2.82 -17.78 -7.32
C GLN A 48 4.16 -17.26 -7.78
N ASN A 49 5.27 -17.91 -7.39
CA ASN A 49 6.65 -17.51 -7.71
C ASN A 49 6.89 -16.01 -7.44
N GLU A 50 6.28 -15.47 -6.40
CA GLU A 50 6.17 -14.03 -6.12
C GLU A 50 7.51 -13.34 -5.94
N HIS A 51 8.54 -14.07 -5.54
CA HIS A 51 9.91 -13.59 -5.34
C HIS A 51 10.86 -13.93 -6.49
N GLU A 52 10.35 -14.51 -7.58
CA GLU A 52 11.19 -14.79 -8.74
C GLU A 52 11.65 -13.50 -9.42
N ALA A 53 12.96 -13.33 -9.57
CA ALA A 53 13.56 -12.16 -10.22
C ALA A 53 13.38 -12.23 -11.74
N LEU A 54 12.49 -11.42 -12.28
CA LEU A 54 12.09 -11.37 -13.67
C LEU A 54 12.24 -9.95 -14.25
N GLU A 55 12.36 -9.84 -15.57
CA GLU A 55 12.35 -8.55 -16.25
C GLU A 55 10.94 -7.93 -16.22
N PRO A 56 10.77 -6.71 -15.69
CA PRO A 56 9.45 -6.07 -15.56
C PRO A 56 8.96 -5.39 -16.84
N ALA A 57 9.81 -5.19 -17.83
CA ALA A 57 9.54 -4.29 -18.94
C ALA A 57 9.05 -2.90 -18.43
N SER A 58 8.12 -2.27 -19.13
CA SER A 58 7.60 -0.93 -18.74
C SER A 58 6.81 -0.88 -17.43
N VAL A 59 6.63 -1.99 -16.69
CA VAL A 59 6.14 -1.93 -15.31
C VAL A 59 7.13 -1.20 -14.40
N THR A 60 8.41 -1.16 -14.75
CA THR A 60 9.44 -0.28 -14.17
C THR A 60 8.95 1.16 -13.95
N LYS A 61 8.15 1.68 -14.86
CA LYS A 61 7.65 3.06 -14.80
C LYS A 61 6.73 3.34 -13.60
N VAL A 62 6.30 2.31 -12.87
CA VAL A 62 5.61 2.52 -11.58
C VAL A 62 6.54 3.21 -10.60
N MET A 63 7.83 2.81 -10.53
CA MET A 63 8.83 3.49 -9.71
C MET A 63 9.14 4.91 -10.26
N THR A 64 9.19 5.07 -11.57
CA THR A 64 9.37 6.40 -12.18
C THR A 64 8.23 7.35 -11.81
N LEU A 65 6.99 6.86 -11.87
CA LEU A 65 5.82 7.62 -11.45
C LEU A 65 5.83 7.91 -9.93
N LEU A 66 6.22 6.93 -9.11
CA LEU A 66 6.31 7.10 -7.66
C LEU A 66 7.27 8.25 -7.30
N LEU A 67 8.51 8.21 -7.79
CA LEU A 67 9.49 9.27 -7.51
C LEU A 67 9.05 10.64 -8.07
N THR A 68 8.36 10.66 -9.20
CA THR A 68 7.81 11.90 -9.75
C THR A 68 6.71 12.47 -8.86
N MET A 69 5.80 11.62 -8.35
CA MET A 69 4.74 12.05 -7.44
C MET A 69 5.30 12.48 -6.07
N GLU A 70 6.32 11.80 -5.56
CA GLU A 70 7.05 12.21 -4.35
C GLU A 70 7.72 13.58 -4.51
N ALA A 71 8.31 13.86 -5.69
CA ALA A 71 8.88 15.17 -5.99
C ALA A 71 7.82 16.29 -6.05
N ILE A 72 6.62 15.96 -6.55
CA ILE A 72 5.48 16.89 -6.56
C ILE A 72 4.97 17.13 -5.13
N GLU A 73 4.80 16.10 -4.33
CA GLU A 73 4.38 16.24 -2.93
C GLU A 73 5.38 17.05 -2.10
N ALA A 74 6.68 16.85 -2.34
CA ALA A 74 7.75 17.63 -1.70
C ALA A 74 7.82 19.09 -2.17
N GLY A 75 7.05 19.48 -3.19
CA GLY A 75 7.04 20.82 -3.76
C GLY A 75 8.30 21.18 -4.57
N SER A 76 9.12 20.19 -4.94
CA SER A 76 10.29 20.38 -5.80
C SER A 76 9.94 20.32 -7.29
N LEU A 77 8.75 19.82 -7.61
CA LEU A 77 8.18 19.72 -8.95
C LEU A 77 6.69 20.08 -8.89
N HIS A 78 6.15 20.71 -9.95
CA HIS A 78 4.74 21.07 -10.04
C HIS A 78 4.14 20.55 -11.35
N TYR A 79 2.83 20.30 -11.37
CA TYR A 79 2.13 19.78 -12.56
C TYR A 79 2.23 20.72 -13.77
N ASP A 80 2.25 22.01 -13.55
CA ASP A 80 2.32 23.07 -14.58
C ASP A 80 3.75 23.47 -14.95
N ASP A 81 4.78 22.88 -14.32
CA ASP A 81 6.17 23.11 -14.71
C ASP A 81 6.39 22.66 -16.16
N VAL A 82 7.06 23.55 -16.92
CA VAL A 82 7.37 23.30 -18.33
C VAL A 82 8.76 22.69 -18.45
N VAL A 83 8.81 21.47 -18.95
CA VAL A 83 10.03 20.70 -19.19
C VAL A 83 10.48 20.90 -20.62
N THR A 84 11.76 21.22 -20.81
CA THR A 84 12.39 21.23 -22.15
C THR A 84 12.96 19.84 -22.40
N VAL A 85 12.46 19.17 -23.43
CA VAL A 85 12.85 17.79 -23.77
C VAL A 85 14.30 17.75 -24.24
N SER A 86 15.10 16.89 -23.63
CA SER A 86 16.50 16.69 -23.99
C SER A 86 16.64 15.87 -25.28
N ALA A 87 17.80 15.97 -25.94
CA ALA A 87 18.15 15.10 -27.07
C ALA A 87 18.10 13.61 -26.68
N TYR A 88 18.48 13.27 -25.45
CA TYR A 88 18.43 11.90 -24.95
C TYR A 88 17.00 11.41 -24.79
N ALA A 89 16.13 12.15 -24.15
CA ALA A 89 14.70 11.81 -24.02
C ALA A 89 14.05 11.64 -25.41
N ALA A 90 14.29 12.57 -26.33
CA ALA A 90 13.76 12.51 -27.71
C ALA A 90 14.28 11.30 -28.50
N SER A 91 15.45 10.76 -28.17
CA SER A 91 16.04 9.60 -28.84
C SER A 91 15.50 8.24 -28.41
N MET A 92 14.61 8.19 -27.39
CA MET A 92 14.11 6.95 -26.81
C MET A 92 13.29 6.14 -27.81
N GLY A 93 13.68 4.87 -27.95
CA GLY A 93 12.94 3.88 -28.73
C GLY A 93 11.82 3.17 -27.93
N GLY A 94 11.15 2.23 -28.57
CA GLY A 94 10.05 1.47 -27.99
C GLY A 94 8.75 2.26 -27.97
N SER A 95 7.96 2.16 -26.89
CA SER A 95 6.75 3.00 -26.73
C SER A 95 7.15 4.45 -26.49
N HIS A 96 6.67 5.37 -27.30
CA HIS A 96 6.99 6.79 -27.20
C HIS A 96 5.83 7.66 -27.73
N VAL A 97 5.79 8.91 -27.32
CA VAL A 97 4.81 9.91 -27.77
C VAL A 97 5.42 10.90 -28.74
N TYR A 98 6.59 10.56 -29.31
CA TYR A 98 7.32 11.34 -30.31
C TYR A 98 7.68 12.74 -29.84
N LEU A 99 8.23 12.85 -28.63
CA LEU A 99 8.80 14.09 -28.14
C LEU A 99 10.01 14.49 -28.99
N SER A 100 10.09 15.77 -29.33
CA SER A 100 11.20 16.34 -30.10
C SER A 100 12.20 17.04 -29.18
N GLU A 101 13.50 17.02 -29.53
CA GLU A 101 14.51 17.81 -28.82
C GLU A 101 14.12 19.29 -28.79
N GLY A 102 14.17 19.89 -27.60
CA GLY A 102 13.79 21.29 -27.38
C GLY A 102 12.28 21.53 -27.28
N GLU A 103 11.45 20.52 -27.46
CA GLU A 103 10.00 20.64 -27.23
C GLU A 103 9.73 21.03 -25.78
N GLN A 104 8.76 21.92 -25.57
CA GLN A 104 8.30 22.30 -24.25
C GLN A 104 6.98 21.61 -23.94
N ILE A 105 6.94 20.87 -22.86
CA ILE A 105 5.79 20.07 -22.43
C ILE A 105 5.65 20.14 -20.92
N THR A 106 4.42 20.11 -20.41
CA THR A 106 4.17 20.17 -18.96
C THR A 106 4.44 18.83 -18.29
N VAL A 107 4.73 18.86 -16.99
CA VAL A 107 4.81 17.65 -16.15
C VAL A 107 3.48 16.88 -16.18
N ASP A 108 2.33 17.59 -16.18
CA ASP A 108 0.99 16.98 -16.31
C ASP A 108 0.86 16.15 -17.60
N ASP A 109 1.26 16.70 -18.74
CA ASP A 109 1.22 15.97 -20.02
C ASP A 109 2.25 14.84 -20.09
N LEU A 110 3.42 14.97 -19.46
CA LEU A 110 4.40 13.89 -19.34
C LEU A 110 3.86 12.73 -18.49
N LEU A 111 3.24 13.02 -17.34
CA LEU A 111 2.57 12.00 -16.51
C LEU A 111 1.48 11.27 -17.29
N LYS A 112 0.66 12.02 -18.04
CA LYS A 112 -0.36 11.46 -18.93
C LYS A 112 0.26 10.55 -19.99
N ALA A 113 1.34 10.98 -20.64
CA ALA A 113 2.04 10.21 -21.66
C ALA A 113 2.60 8.89 -21.11
N VAL A 114 3.17 8.92 -19.90
CA VAL A 114 3.71 7.71 -19.23
C VAL A 114 2.60 6.74 -18.81
N CYS A 115 1.54 7.24 -18.18
CA CYS A 115 0.46 6.40 -17.67
C CYS A 115 -0.36 5.78 -18.82
N VAL A 116 -0.72 6.57 -19.82
CA VAL A 116 -1.65 6.14 -20.88
C VAL A 116 -0.92 5.41 -22.01
N ALA A 117 0.09 6.03 -22.61
CA ALA A 117 0.81 5.49 -23.78
C ALA A 117 2.10 4.75 -23.42
N SER A 118 2.50 4.75 -22.15
CA SER A 118 3.77 4.14 -21.72
C SER A 118 5.02 4.79 -22.35
N GLY A 119 4.98 6.12 -22.67
CA GLY A 119 6.06 6.82 -23.36
C GLY A 119 7.41 6.69 -22.64
N ASN A 120 8.41 6.14 -23.33
CA ASN A 120 9.79 6.05 -22.82
C ASN A 120 10.46 7.43 -22.83
N ASP A 121 10.21 8.19 -23.88
CA ASP A 121 10.64 9.59 -24.02
C ASP A 121 10.11 10.47 -22.88
N ALA A 122 8.82 10.35 -22.57
CA ALA A 122 8.21 11.04 -21.44
C ALA A 122 8.75 10.57 -20.07
N ALA A 123 9.02 9.27 -19.91
CA ALA A 123 9.59 8.74 -18.66
C ALA A 123 11.02 9.25 -18.43
N VAL A 124 11.84 9.35 -19.48
CA VAL A 124 13.18 9.92 -19.40
C VAL A 124 13.11 11.42 -19.10
N ALA A 125 12.21 12.16 -19.76
CA ALA A 125 12.03 13.59 -19.49
C ALA A 125 11.63 13.87 -18.04
N LEU A 126 10.72 13.05 -17.45
CA LEU A 126 10.39 13.14 -16.03
C LEU A 126 11.58 12.79 -15.12
N ALA A 127 12.34 11.75 -15.45
CA ALA A 127 13.50 11.35 -14.68
C ALA A 127 14.58 12.44 -14.66
N GLU A 128 14.84 13.08 -15.81
CA GLU A 128 15.77 14.22 -15.93
C GLU A 128 15.24 15.43 -15.15
N CYS A 129 13.92 15.67 -15.18
CA CYS A 129 13.32 16.76 -14.43
C CYS A 129 13.45 16.60 -12.92
N VAL A 130 13.29 15.38 -12.41
CA VAL A 130 13.37 15.08 -10.96
C VAL A 130 14.82 15.07 -10.46
N ALA A 131 15.75 14.48 -11.21
CA ALA A 131 17.11 14.22 -10.75
C ALA A 131 18.21 14.93 -11.54
N GLY A 132 17.87 15.67 -12.57
CA GLY A 132 18.79 16.36 -13.47
C GLY A 132 19.36 15.46 -14.55
N VAL A 133 19.71 14.20 -14.24
CA VAL A 133 20.18 13.19 -15.19
C VAL A 133 19.62 11.81 -14.83
N THR A 134 19.48 10.94 -15.83
CA THR A 134 18.87 9.61 -15.65
C THR A 134 19.66 8.70 -14.73
N GLU A 135 20.98 8.80 -14.69
CA GLU A 135 21.84 8.00 -13.82
C GLU A 135 21.53 8.27 -12.34
N LEU A 136 21.43 9.52 -11.94
CA LEU A 136 21.05 9.90 -10.57
C LEU A 136 19.62 9.48 -10.25
N PHE A 137 18.70 9.53 -11.21
CA PHE A 137 17.35 9.05 -11.04
C PHE A 137 17.32 7.55 -10.79
N VAL A 138 18.11 6.75 -11.50
CA VAL A 138 18.23 5.30 -11.29
C VAL A 138 18.83 4.99 -9.91
N GLU A 139 19.78 5.78 -9.43
CA GLU A 139 20.27 5.67 -8.04
C GLU A 139 19.16 5.92 -7.03
N GLN A 140 18.31 6.94 -7.26
CA GLN A 140 17.12 7.20 -6.43
C GLN A 140 16.13 6.04 -6.50
N MET A 141 15.84 5.49 -7.69
CA MET A 141 14.97 4.30 -7.84
C MET A 141 15.47 3.13 -6.99
N ASN A 142 16.77 2.81 -7.03
CA ASN A 142 17.35 1.72 -6.27
C ASN A 142 17.39 2.02 -4.75
N THR A 143 17.57 3.27 -4.38
CA THR A 143 17.48 3.70 -2.98
C THR A 143 16.07 3.54 -2.45
N ARG A 144 15.08 4.02 -3.20
CA ARG A 144 13.67 3.92 -2.84
C ARG A 144 13.19 2.47 -2.80
N ALA A 145 13.65 1.62 -3.73
CA ALA A 145 13.39 0.19 -3.70
C ALA A 145 13.85 -0.46 -2.38
N LYS A 146 15.05 -0.13 -1.90
CA LYS A 146 15.56 -0.61 -0.60
C LYS A 146 14.71 -0.13 0.58
N GLU A 147 14.28 1.15 0.57
CA GLU A 147 13.43 1.72 1.61
C GLU A 147 12.06 1.03 1.68
N LEU A 148 11.52 0.63 0.53
CA LEU A 148 10.26 -0.13 0.42
C LEU A 148 10.41 -1.61 0.74
N GLY A 149 11.64 -2.11 0.97
CA GLY A 149 11.90 -3.53 1.21
C GLY A 149 11.84 -4.40 -0.04
N MET A 150 12.02 -3.82 -1.23
CA MET A 150 12.05 -4.51 -2.52
C MET A 150 13.39 -5.23 -2.71
N THR A 151 13.50 -6.41 -2.12
CA THR A 151 14.79 -7.15 -2.02
C THR A 151 15.17 -7.89 -3.30
N ASP A 152 14.22 -8.13 -4.20
CA ASP A 152 14.42 -8.85 -5.45
C ASP A 152 14.59 -7.90 -6.64
N THR A 153 14.73 -6.58 -6.38
CA THR A 153 14.71 -5.53 -7.40
C THR A 153 16.06 -4.87 -7.59
N HIS A 154 16.45 -4.72 -8.86
CA HIS A 154 17.51 -3.84 -9.28
C HIS A 154 17.13 -3.12 -10.57
N PHE A 155 17.06 -1.78 -10.52
CA PHE A 155 16.79 -0.94 -11.67
C PHE A 155 18.11 -0.50 -12.36
N VAL A 156 18.15 -0.58 -13.68
CA VAL A 156 19.26 -0.12 -14.53
C VAL A 156 18.85 1.09 -15.37
N ASN A 157 17.55 1.26 -15.60
CA ASN A 157 16.99 2.42 -16.30
C ASN A 157 15.58 2.74 -15.78
N CYS A 158 15.06 3.93 -16.10
CA CYS A 158 13.75 4.43 -15.67
C CYS A 158 12.58 4.00 -16.58
N THR A 159 12.85 3.26 -17.67
CA THR A 159 11.84 2.95 -18.69
C THR A 159 11.41 1.49 -18.72
N GLY A 160 12.27 0.57 -18.27
CA GLY A 160 12.10 -0.86 -18.39
C GLY A 160 12.49 -1.43 -19.75
N LEU A 161 13.30 -0.71 -20.52
CA LEU A 161 13.97 -1.27 -21.68
C LEU A 161 14.96 -2.36 -21.25
N PRO A 162 15.15 -3.42 -22.06
CA PRO A 162 16.04 -4.52 -21.71
C PRO A 162 17.45 -4.03 -21.37
N ALA A 163 17.95 -4.45 -20.21
CA ALA A 163 19.30 -4.19 -19.75
C ALA A 163 19.73 -5.32 -18.82
N GLU A 164 21.00 -5.72 -18.88
CA GLU A 164 21.54 -6.76 -18.00
C GLU A 164 21.38 -6.36 -16.52
N GLY A 165 20.81 -7.25 -15.73
CA GLY A 165 20.55 -7.02 -14.31
C GLY A 165 19.32 -6.15 -14.00
N HIS A 166 18.53 -5.73 -14.99
CA HIS A 166 17.27 -5.02 -14.76
C HIS A 166 16.14 -5.99 -14.43
N VAL A 167 15.94 -6.25 -13.14
CA VAL A 167 15.01 -7.26 -12.64
C VAL A 167 14.18 -6.76 -11.46
N THR A 168 13.06 -7.42 -11.22
CA THR A 168 12.18 -7.24 -10.07
C THR A 168 11.34 -8.51 -9.86
N SER A 169 10.54 -8.57 -8.81
CA SER A 169 9.60 -9.65 -8.55
C SER A 169 8.14 -9.17 -8.53
N ALA A 170 7.19 -10.10 -8.55
CA ALA A 170 5.78 -9.75 -8.43
C ALA A 170 5.47 -9.14 -7.05
N TRP A 171 6.16 -9.60 -6.01
CA TRP A 171 6.10 -9.05 -4.67
C TRP A 171 6.55 -7.58 -4.64
N ASP A 172 7.73 -7.30 -5.16
CA ASP A 172 8.32 -5.96 -5.15
C ASP A 172 7.50 -4.96 -6.00
N ILE A 173 6.94 -5.42 -7.12
CA ILE A 173 6.02 -4.59 -7.91
C ILE A 173 4.75 -4.28 -7.12
N ALA A 174 4.22 -5.22 -6.35
CA ALA A 174 3.05 -4.95 -5.51
C ALA A 174 3.37 -3.91 -4.43
N LEU A 175 4.56 -3.97 -3.80
CA LEU A 175 5.00 -2.98 -2.81
C LEU A 175 5.06 -1.57 -3.41
N MET A 176 5.77 -1.36 -4.54
CA MET A 176 5.86 -0.02 -5.15
C MET A 176 4.52 0.45 -5.74
N SER A 177 3.67 -0.47 -6.21
CA SER A 177 2.33 -0.14 -6.69
C SER A 177 1.44 0.32 -5.54
N ARG A 178 1.50 -0.39 -4.40
CA ARG A 178 0.78 -0.04 -3.18
C ARG A 178 1.20 1.34 -2.68
N GLU A 179 2.51 1.58 -2.56
CA GLU A 179 3.05 2.87 -2.13
C GLU A 179 2.54 4.01 -3.02
N LEU A 180 2.62 3.84 -4.35
CA LEU A 180 2.16 4.86 -5.29
C LEU A 180 0.67 5.19 -5.12
N ILE A 181 -0.21 4.18 -5.07
CA ILE A 181 -1.66 4.45 -5.03
C ILE A 181 -2.19 4.80 -3.64
N GLU A 182 -1.48 4.41 -2.57
CA GLU A 182 -1.84 4.74 -1.20
C GLU A 182 -1.39 6.16 -0.81
N LYS A 183 -0.13 6.50 -1.08
CA LYS A 183 0.45 7.79 -0.69
C LYS A 183 0.17 8.90 -1.70
N HIS A 184 0.04 8.57 -2.98
CA HIS A 184 -0.16 9.53 -4.05
C HIS A 184 -1.44 9.22 -4.86
N PRO A 185 -2.63 9.26 -4.25
CA PRO A 185 -3.89 8.89 -4.92
C PRO A 185 -4.20 9.74 -6.15
N ASP A 186 -3.61 10.93 -6.27
CA ASP A 186 -3.74 11.82 -7.43
C ASP A 186 -3.24 11.17 -8.73
N ILE A 187 -2.40 10.13 -8.67
CA ILE A 187 -1.95 9.39 -9.85
C ILE A 187 -3.14 8.80 -10.62
N ARG A 188 -4.27 8.55 -9.96
CA ARG A 188 -5.50 8.05 -10.59
C ARG A 188 -6.07 9.00 -11.64
N ARG A 189 -5.76 10.29 -11.56
CA ARG A 189 -6.12 11.27 -12.60
C ARG A 189 -5.62 10.86 -13.98
N TYR A 190 -4.52 10.09 -14.03
CA TYR A 190 -3.88 9.64 -15.28
C TYR A 190 -4.12 8.15 -15.54
N THR A 191 -4.01 7.29 -14.53
CA THR A 191 -4.09 5.83 -14.70
C THR A 191 -5.47 5.35 -15.13
N THR A 192 -6.54 6.10 -14.81
CA THR A 192 -7.93 5.80 -15.19
C THR A 192 -8.33 6.34 -16.57
N ILE A 193 -7.48 7.11 -17.23
CA ILE A 193 -7.76 7.63 -18.58
C ILE A 193 -7.76 6.47 -19.58
N TRP A 194 -8.85 6.28 -20.32
CA TRP A 194 -8.90 5.34 -21.43
C TRP A 194 -8.33 5.92 -22.72
N MET A 195 -8.78 7.12 -23.10
CA MET A 195 -8.29 7.87 -24.27
C MET A 195 -8.19 9.34 -23.92
N ASP A 196 -7.15 10.00 -24.40
CA ASP A 196 -6.91 11.43 -24.25
C ASP A 196 -6.04 11.95 -25.42
N THR A 197 -5.60 13.18 -25.32
CA THR A 197 -4.74 13.80 -26.32
C THR A 197 -3.58 14.57 -25.67
N LEU A 198 -2.54 14.81 -26.45
CA LEU A 198 -1.46 15.76 -26.18
C LEU A 198 -1.43 16.85 -27.25
N ARG A 199 -0.67 17.93 -27.01
CA ARG A 199 -0.41 18.99 -27.99
C ARG A 199 -1.71 19.56 -28.57
N ASP A 200 -2.59 20.05 -27.67
CA ASP A 200 -3.87 20.71 -28.06
C ASP A 200 -4.75 19.81 -28.98
N GLY A 201 -4.77 18.51 -28.71
CA GLY A 201 -5.62 17.57 -29.45
C GLY A 201 -5.00 16.98 -30.72
N THR A 202 -3.78 17.34 -31.07
CA THR A 202 -3.13 16.88 -32.31
C THR A 202 -2.52 15.48 -32.19
N PHE A 203 -2.25 14.98 -30.98
CA PHE A 203 -1.72 13.65 -30.73
C PHE A 203 -2.65 12.84 -29.84
N GLN A 204 -3.18 11.73 -30.34
CA GLN A 204 -4.12 10.90 -29.60
C GLN A 204 -3.39 9.86 -28.74
N LEU A 205 -3.86 9.66 -27.51
CA LEU A 205 -3.43 8.65 -26.58
C LEU A 205 -4.51 7.60 -26.40
N ALA A 206 -4.11 6.32 -26.30
CA ALA A 206 -4.96 5.22 -25.89
C ALA A 206 -4.25 4.39 -24.83
N ASN A 207 -4.97 4.06 -23.76
CA ASN A 207 -4.37 3.33 -22.64
C ASN A 207 -3.97 1.92 -23.05
N THR A 208 -2.73 1.58 -22.75
CA THR A 208 -2.20 0.23 -22.97
C THR A 208 -2.84 -0.80 -22.03
N ASN A 209 -3.37 -0.35 -20.89
CA ASN A 209 -4.12 -1.19 -19.96
C ASN A 209 -5.59 -1.28 -20.34
N LYS A 210 -5.97 -2.35 -21.07
CA LYS A 210 -7.34 -2.56 -21.53
C LYS A 210 -8.34 -2.77 -20.38
N LEU A 211 -7.89 -3.08 -19.16
CA LEU A 211 -8.79 -3.23 -18.01
C LEU A 211 -9.52 -1.93 -17.69
N ILE A 212 -8.91 -0.77 -17.92
CA ILE A 212 -9.54 0.55 -17.72
C ILE A 212 -10.86 0.69 -18.49
N ARG A 213 -10.96 0.05 -19.64
CA ARG A 213 -12.19 0.06 -20.46
C ARG A 213 -13.13 -1.09 -20.17
N PHE A 214 -12.57 -2.28 -19.87
CA PHE A 214 -13.30 -3.55 -19.97
C PHE A 214 -13.38 -4.34 -18.67
N TYR A 215 -12.93 -3.76 -17.55
CA TYR A 215 -13.04 -4.38 -16.23
C TYR A 215 -13.64 -3.36 -15.24
N ASP A 216 -14.77 -3.72 -14.66
CA ASP A 216 -15.48 -2.86 -13.72
C ASP A 216 -14.63 -2.58 -12.48
N GLY A 217 -14.55 -1.31 -12.10
CA GLY A 217 -13.74 -0.85 -10.96
C GLY A 217 -12.24 -0.72 -11.24
N ALA A 218 -11.74 -0.93 -12.48
CA ALA A 218 -10.31 -0.77 -12.77
C ALA A 218 -9.83 0.67 -12.52
N THR A 219 -8.76 0.82 -11.71
CA THR A 219 -8.16 2.10 -11.33
C THR A 219 -6.75 2.32 -11.92
N GLY A 220 -6.13 1.27 -12.45
CA GLY A 220 -4.76 1.36 -13.01
C GLY A 220 -4.17 -0.01 -13.32
N LEU A 221 -2.87 -0.20 -13.36
CA LEU A 221 -1.82 0.79 -13.11
C LEU A 221 -0.90 0.86 -14.33
N LYS A 222 -0.11 -0.22 -14.63
CA LYS A 222 0.90 -0.19 -15.69
C LYS A 222 1.09 -1.54 -16.37
N THR A 223 1.13 -1.51 -17.71
CA THR A 223 1.51 -2.65 -18.56
C THR A 223 2.99 -2.61 -18.90
N GLY A 224 3.58 -3.77 -19.18
CA GLY A 224 4.93 -3.91 -19.73
C GLY A 224 4.99 -5.03 -20.78
N SER A 225 5.87 -4.90 -21.78
CA SER A 225 6.21 -5.99 -22.68
C SER A 225 7.53 -5.73 -23.39
N THR A 226 8.34 -6.79 -23.46
CA THR A 226 9.52 -6.93 -24.33
C THR A 226 9.56 -8.37 -24.83
N ASP A 227 10.48 -8.68 -25.75
CA ASP A 227 10.60 -10.05 -26.24
C ASP A 227 11.04 -11.03 -25.14
N SER A 228 11.88 -10.60 -24.19
CA SER A 228 12.37 -11.41 -23.07
C SER A 228 11.38 -11.42 -21.90
N ALA A 229 10.87 -10.26 -21.48
CA ALA A 229 9.91 -10.13 -20.39
C ALA A 229 8.50 -10.67 -20.74
N LYS A 230 8.23 -10.96 -22.01
CA LYS A 230 6.89 -11.30 -22.49
C LYS A 230 5.87 -10.20 -22.09
N TYR A 231 4.78 -10.56 -21.43
CA TYR A 231 3.71 -9.62 -21.11
C TYR A 231 3.54 -9.51 -19.59
N CYS A 232 3.78 -8.30 -19.07
CA CYS A 232 3.70 -7.97 -17.66
C CYS A 232 2.59 -6.96 -17.40
N LEU A 233 2.03 -6.98 -16.19
CA LEU A 233 0.98 -6.04 -15.77
C LEU A 233 1.02 -5.90 -14.24
N SER A 234 1.00 -4.67 -13.76
CA SER A 234 0.46 -4.32 -12.44
C SER A 234 -0.93 -3.72 -12.69
N ALA A 235 -1.97 -4.39 -12.23
CA ALA A 235 -3.35 -3.95 -12.35
C ALA A 235 -3.91 -3.58 -10.99
N THR A 236 -4.71 -2.51 -10.93
CA THR A 236 -5.44 -2.12 -9.73
C THR A 236 -6.92 -1.99 -10.05
N ALA A 237 -7.75 -2.36 -9.08
CA ALA A 237 -9.20 -2.20 -9.17
C ALA A 237 -9.79 -2.00 -7.78
N GLU A 238 -10.86 -1.20 -7.69
CA GLU A 238 -11.57 -0.90 -6.44
C GLU A 238 -13.06 -1.26 -6.59
N ARG A 239 -13.59 -1.99 -5.61
CA ARG A 239 -15.02 -2.28 -5.49
C ARG A 239 -15.44 -2.26 -4.03
N GLU A 240 -16.56 -1.64 -3.74
CA GLU A 240 -17.12 -1.61 -2.38
C GLU A 240 -16.12 -1.16 -1.30
N GLY A 241 -15.24 -0.19 -1.65
CA GLY A 241 -14.23 0.36 -0.76
C GLY A 241 -12.96 -0.51 -0.59
N MET A 242 -12.91 -1.72 -1.17
CA MET A 242 -11.72 -2.56 -1.19
C MET A 242 -10.96 -2.38 -2.51
N GLU A 243 -9.68 -2.03 -2.45
CA GLU A 243 -8.82 -1.93 -3.63
C GLU A 243 -7.78 -3.02 -3.65
N LEU A 244 -7.69 -3.71 -4.79
CA LEU A 244 -6.79 -4.83 -5.01
C LEU A 244 -5.71 -4.48 -6.03
N ILE A 245 -4.51 -5.03 -5.80
CA ILE A 245 -3.34 -4.93 -6.67
C ILE A 245 -3.05 -6.33 -7.19
N ALA A 246 -3.20 -6.55 -8.49
CA ALA A 246 -2.90 -7.81 -9.15
C ALA A 246 -1.67 -7.64 -10.04
N VAL A 247 -0.59 -8.33 -9.71
CA VAL A 247 0.65 -8.33 -10.49
C VAL A 247 0.78 -9.65 -11.22
N VAL A 248 1.08 -9.58 -12.52
CA VAL A 248 1.40 -10.74 -13.35
C VAL A 248 2.66 -10.45 -14.17
N LEU A 249 3.60 -11.38 -14.16
CA LEU A 249 4.86 -11.27 -14.88
C LEU A 249 5.01 -12.42 -15.85
N LYS A 250 5.52 -12.10 -17.04
CA LYS A 250 5.89 -13.07 -18.08
C LYS A 250 4.72 -13.96 -18.52
N SER A 251 3.51 -13.38 -18.62
CA SER A 251 2.37 -14.05 -19.28
C SER A 251 2.71 -14.34 -20.75
N PRO A 252 2.26 -15.47 -21.31
CA PRO A 252 2.65 -15.90 -22.65
C PRO A 252 2.14 -15.00 -23.76
N THR A 253 1.01 -14.32 -23.59
CA THR A 253 0.42 -13.41 -24.57
C THR A 253 -0.12 -12.14 -23.93
N GLY A 254 -0.26 -11.08 -24.77
CA GLY A 254 -0.86 -9.82 -24.33
C GLY A 254 -2.33 -9.94 -23.91
N GLN A 255 -3.06 -10.94 -24.40
CA GLN A 255 -4.41 -11.24 -23.93
C GLN A 255 -4.38 -11.98 -22.60
N GLN A 256 -3.51 -12.99 -22.49
CA GLN A 256 -3.43 -13.82 -21.28
C GLN A 256 -3.11 -13.01 -20.02
N ARG A 257 -2.20 -12.01 -20.08
CA ARG A 257 -1.92 -11.15 -18.93
C ARG A 257 -3.17 -10.46 -18.37
N PHE A 258 -4.13 -10.09 -19.24
CA PHE A 258 -5.39 -9.50 -18.77
C PHE A 258 -6.33 -10.55 -18.20
N GLU A 259 -6.34 -11.76 -18.75
CA GLU A 259 -7.15 -12.86 -18.21
C GLU A 259 -6.61 -13.31 -16.85
N ASP A 260 -5.29 -13.43 -16.71
CA ASP A 260 -4.65 -13.74 -15.44
C ASP A 260 -4.97 -12.67 -14.37
N ALA A 261 -4.80 -11.39 -14.70
CA ALA A 261 -5.11 -10.29 -13.77
C ALA A 261 -6.61 -10.25 -13.40
N LYS A 262 -7.52 -10.49 -14.35
CA LYS A 262 -8.95 -10.58 -14.04
C LYS A 262 -9.27 -11.77 -13.13
N ALA A 263 -8.63 -12.92 -13.34
CA ALA A 263 -8.82 -14.09 -12.48
C ALA A 263 -8.42 -13.78 -11.02
N LEU A 264 -7.26 -13.13 -10.83
CA LEU A 264 -6.80 -12.67 -9.52
C LEU A 264 -7.78 -11.69 -8.89
N LEU A 265 -8.14 -10.62 -9.58
CA LEU A 265 -9.05 -9.58 -9.08
C LEU A 265 -10.43 -10.16 -8.76
N ASN A 266 -10.99 -10.99 -9.65
CA ASN A 266 -12.27 -11.65 -9.40
C ASN A 266 -12.23 -12.57 -8.19
N TYR A 267 -11.14 -13.33 -8.01
CA TYR A 267 -10.93 -14.14 -6.82
C TYR A 267 -10.95 -13.29 -5.55
N GLY A 268 -10.17 -12.20 -5.53
CA GLY A 268 -10.13 -11.30 -4.38
C GLY A 268 -11.50 -10.71 -4.05
N PHE A 269 -12.16 -10.09 -5.03
CA PHE A 269 -13.48 -9.48 -4.84
C PHE A 269 -14.60 -10.48 -4.53
N SER A 270 -14.53 -11.72 -5.02
CA SER A 270 -15.55 -12.72 -4.69
C SER A 270 -15.37 -13.33 -3.32
N THR A 271 -14.12 -13.43 -2.85
CA THR A 271 -13.77 -14.19 -1.64
C THR A 271 -13.65 -13.31 -0.40
N TYR A 272 -13.17 -12.06 -0.55
CA TYR A 272 -12.83 -11.20 0.57
C TYR A 272 -13.70 -9.96 0.65
N ALA A 273 -13.82 -9.43 1.86
CA ALA A 273 -14.41 -8.14 2.17
C ALA A 273 -13.51 -7.37 3.13
N LEU A 274 -13.40 -6.07 2.92
CA LEU A 274 -12.69 -5.15 3.80
C LEU A 274 -13.71 -4.51 4.74
N LEU A 275 -13.41 -4.51 6.03
CA LEU A 275 -14.25 -3.94 7.06
C LEU A 275 -13.49 -2.87 7.84
N HIS A 276 -14.09 -1.69 7.96
CA HIS A 276 -13.64 -0.64 8.85
C HIS A 276 -14.38 -0.77 10.17
N THR A 277 -13.65 -1.07 11.24
CA THR A 277 -14.21 -1.45 12.54
C THR A 277 -14.21 -0.32 13.56
N VAL A 278 -13.79 0.91 13.16
CA VAL A 278 -13.84 2.07 14.05
C VAL A 278 -15.30 2.34 14.43
N PRO A 279 -15.65 2.36 15.73
CA PRO A 279 -17.00 2.73 16.14
C PRO A 279 -17.34 4.16 15.69
N GLU A 280 -18.60 4.40 15.32
CA GLU A 280 -19.10 5.74 14.95
C GLU A 280 -19.03 6.71 16.14
N GLU A 281 -19.18 6.19 17.36
CA GLU A 281 -19.11 6.97 18.58
C GLU A 281 -17.72 6.81 19.24
N PRO A 282 -17.14 7.90 19.75
CA PRO A 282 -15.86 7.81 20.46
C PRO A 282 -16.00 6.97 21.73
N PHE A 283 -14.95 6.23 22.07
CA PHE A 283 -14.91 5.47 23.32
C PHE A 283 -15.11 6.39 24.53
N PRO A 284 -15.77 5.92 25.61
CA PRO A 284 -15.84 6.68 26.84
C PRO A 284 -14.44 6.88 27.44
N ALA A 285 -14.18 8.08 27.95
CA ALA A 285 -12.93 8.39 28.62
C ALA A 285 -12.77 7.54 29.90
N ILE A 286 -11.57 6.99 30.11
CA ILE A 286 -11.25 6.13 31.25
C ILE A 286 -10.66 6.95 32.39
N PRO A 287 -11.14 6.82 33.64
CA PRO A 287 -10.58 7.48 34.80
C PRO A 287 -9.12 7.10 35.05
N VAL A 288 -8.29 8.10 35.39
CA VAL A 288 -6.89 7.91 35.73
C VAL A 288 -6.65 8.21 37.21
N VAL A 289 -6.32 7.17 37.95
CA VAL A 289 -6.02 7.29 39.39
C VAL A 289 -4.60 7.85 39.55
N LEU A 290 -4.43 8.84 40.44
CA LEU A 290 -3.17 9.53 40.69
C LEU A 290 -2.56 10.21 39.46
N GLY A 291 -3.37 10.57 38.48
CA GLY A 291 -2.93 11.24 37.24
C GLY A 291 -3.01 12.77 37.32
N GLU A 292 -2.14 13.44 36.55
CA GLU A 292 -2.27 14.89 36.34
C GLU A 292 -3.51 15.25 35.51
N ALA A 293 -3.98 14.36 34.63
CA ALA A 293 -5.32 14.40 34.05
C ALA A 293 -6.23 13.41 34.77
N GLU A 294 -7.52 13.75 34.91
CA GLU A 294 -8.52 12.90 35.56
C GLU A 294 -8.94 11.71 34.70
N THR A 295 -8.77 11.85 33.39
CA THR A 295 -9.15 10.82 32.41
C THR A 295 -8.14 10.72 31.29
N VAL A 296 -8.13 9.57 30.60
CA VAL A 296 -7.43 9.32 29.34
C VAL A 296 -8.43 8.90 28.27
N GLN A 297 -8.25 9.41 27.04
CA GLN A 297 -9.10 9.05 25.91
C GLN A 297 -8.58 7.79 25.24
N PRO A 298 -9.39 6.71 25.14
CA PRO A 298 -9.04 5.55 24.35
C PRO A 298 -9.20 5.81 22.85
N CYS A 299 -8.35 5.20 22.03
CA CYS A 299 -8.43 5.21 20.58
C CYS A 299 -7.98 3.87 20.00
N ILE A 300 -8.36 3.61 18.76
CA ILE A 300 -7.83 2.51 17.93
C ILE A 300 -6.96 3.17 16.86
N ASP A 301 -5.81 2.54 16.56
CA ASP A 301 -5.02 2.93 15.40
C ASP A 301 -5.86 2.70 14.12
N PRO A 302 -6.06 3.72 13.28
CA PRO A 302 -6.84 3.57 12.05
C PRO A 302 -6.39 2.41 11.16
N GLN A 303 -5.09 2.09 11.13
CA GLN A 303 -4.56 0.97 10.35
C GLN A 303 -4.93 -0.40 10.96
N GLU A 304 -4.97 -0.51 12.29
CA GLU A 304 -5.40 -1.74 12.98
C GLU A 304 -6.93 -1.93 12.94
N ALA A 305 -7.66 -0.86 12.68
CA ALA A 305 -9.13 -0.89 12.59
C ALA A 305 -9.65 -1.42 11.25
N VAL A 306 -8.77 -1.66 10.29
CA VAL A 306 -9.11 -2.23 8.99
C VAL A 306 -8.86 -3.73 9.02
N VAL A 307 -9.89 -4.50 8.75
CA VAL A 307 -9.83 -5.97 8.82
C VAL A 307 -10.28 -6.56 7.50
N LEU A 308 -9.41 -7.36 6.91
CA LEU A 308 -9.70 -8.11 5.69
C LEU A 308 -10.12 -9.54 6.07
N LEU A 309 -11.34 -9.92 5.69
CA LEU A 309 -11.95 -11.21 6.03
C LEU A 309 -12.46 -11.92 4.78
N GLN A 310 -12.59 -13.25 4.86
CA GLN A 310 -13.37 -13.97 3.86
C GLN A 310 -14.86 -13.60 4.02
N LYS A 311 -15.57 -13.40 2.89
CA LYS A 311 -17.02 -13.08 2.89
C LYS A 311 -17.86 -14.11 3.62
N SER A 312 -17.42 -15.38 3.65
CA SER A 312 -18.05 -16.44 4.44
C SER A 312 -17.99 -16.16 5.95
N GLN A 313 -16.99 -15.43 6.42
CA GLN A 313 -16.81 -15.05 7.83
C GLN A 313 -17.43 -13.68 8.13
N ALA A 314 -17.56 -12.81 7.11
CA ALA A 314 -18.11 -11.47 7.28
C ALA A 314 -19.62 -11.44 7.58
N GLY A 315 -20.34 -12.54 7.26
CA GLY A 315 -21.77 -12.67 7.56
C GLY A 315 -22.04 -12.96 9.03
N GLY A 316 -22.73 -12.04 9.71
CA GLY A 316 -23.13 -12.24 11.13
C GLY A 316 -22.05 -11.88 12.13
N LEU A 317 -21.10 -11.04 11.76
CA LEU A 317 -20.11 -10.49 12.70
C LEU A 317 -20.80 -9.65 13.78
N SER A 318 -20.36 -9.85 15.01
CA SER A 318 -20.68 -8.99 16.15
C SER A 318 -19.43 -8.35 16.70
N GLN A 319 -19.58 -7.12 17.21
CA GLN A 319 -18.49 -6.37 17.83
C GLN A 319 -18.76 -6.28 19.33
N SER A 320 -17.74 -6.51 20.14
CA SER A 320 -17.75 -6.27 21.57
C SER A 320 -16.55 -5.47 21.99
N VAL A 321 -16.76 -4.47 22.86
CA VAL A 321 -15.72 -3.60 23.40
C VAL A 321 -15.54 -3.91 24.86
N THR A 322 -14.31 -4.20 25.28
CA THR A 322 -13.91 -4.34 26.67
C THR A 322 -12.89 -3.27 26.99
N LEU A 323 -13.20 -2.39 27.95
CA LEU A 323 -12.32 -1.32 28.42
C LEU A 323 -11.99 -1.52 29.90
N ALA A 324 -10.81 -1.05 30.31
CA ALA A 324 -10.46 -0.94 31.72
C ALA A 324 -11.43 0.02 32.42
N GLU A 325 -11.90 -0.35 33.61
CA GLU A 325 -12.76 0.53 34.40
C GLU A 325 -12.03 1.79 34.88
N GLN A 326 -10.73 1.65 35.18
CA GLN A 326 -9.81 2.73 35.55
C GLN A 326 -8.36 2.29 35.30
N VAL A 327 -7.44 3.26 35.21
CA VAL A 327 -5.99 3.01 35.11
C VAL A 327 -5.23 3.88 36.10
N GLU A 328 -4.06 3.42 36.55
CA GLU A 328 -3.19 4.19 37.44
C GLU A 328 -2.08 4.90 36.65
N ALA A 329 -1.84 6.18 36.96
CA ALA A 329 -0.76 6.94 36.35
C ALA A 329 0.65 6.47 36.84
N PRO A 330 1.69 6.56 35.99
CA PRO A 330 1.65 7.20 34.68
C PRO A 330 1.03 6.30 33.60
N VAL A 331 0.30 6.90 32.65
CA VAL A 331 -0.21 6.24 31.44
C VAL A 331 0.62 6.76 30.27
N SER A 332 1.13 5.84 29.45
CA SER A 332 1.89 6.21 28.25
C SER A 332 0.98 6.23 27.02
N THR A 333 1.24 7.13 26.08
CA THR A 333 0.60 7.08 24.76
C THR A 333 0.83 5.71 24.13
N GLY A 334 -0.23 5.09 23.56
CA GLY A 334 -0.16 3.74 23.00
C GLY A 334 -0.29 2.61 24.02
N GLN A 335 -0.37 2.90 25.33
CA GLN A 335 -0.65 1.88 26.35
C GLN A 335 -2.02 1.25 26.11
N GLU A 336 -2.09 -0.08 26.15
CA GLU A 336 -3.35 -0.81 25.99
C GLU A 336 -4.31 -0.51 27.15
N LEU A 337 -5.54 -0.13 26.80
CA LEU A 337 -6.62 0.22 27.71
C LEU A 337 -7.82 -0.71 27.59
N GLY A 338 -7.84 -1.54 26.57
CA GLY A 338 -8.93 -2.45 26.27
C GLY A 338 -8.79 -3.13 24.92
N THR A 339 -9.85 -3.78 24.50
CA THR A 339 -9.87 -4.56 23.24
C THR A 339 -11.23 -4.46 22.58
N LEU A 340 -11.24 -4.25 21.27
CA LEU A 340 -12.40 -4.46 20.41
C LEU A 340 -12.27 -5.87 19.82
N THR A 341 -13.25 -6.73 20.08
CA THR A 341 -13.27 -8.10 19.60
C THR A 341 -14.34 -8.28 18.55
N LEU A 342 -13.97 -8.82 17.40
CA LEU A 342 -14.88 -9.27 16.37
C LEU A 342 -15.12 -10.77 16.53
N THR A 343 -16.38 -11.16 16.59
CA THR A 343 -16.79 -12.57 16.68
C THR A 343 -17.71 -12.92 15.53
N ASP A 344 -17.59 -14.13 15.00
CA ASP A 344 -18.47 -14.66 13.96
C ASP A 344 -19.83 -15.13 14.52
N ALA A 345 -20.69 -15.62 13.63
CA ALA A 345 -22.02 -16.14 14.01
C ALA A 345 -21.97 -17.37 14.91
N ALA A 346 -20.82 -18.10 14.98
CA ALA A 346 -20.62 -19.22 15.88
C ALA A 346 -20.09 -18.78 17.26
N GLY A 347 -19.76 -17.50 17.44
CA GLY A 347 -19.17 -16.94 18.65
C GLY A 347 -17.64 -17.09 18.72
N GLU A 348 -17.01 -17.53 17.64
CA GLU A 348 -15.56 -17.64 17.56
C GLU A 348 -14.92 -16.28 17.29
N THR A 349 -13.80 -15.99 17.97
CA THR A 349 -13.07 -14.73 17.78
C THR A 349 -12.39 -14.73 16.41
N VAL A 350 -12.78 -13.81 15.56
CA VAL A 350 -12.19 -13.59 14.23
C VAL A 350 -10.98 -12.65 14.33
N GLN A 351 -11.12 -11.58 15.11
CA GLN A 351 -10.06 -10.57 15.27
C GLN A 351 -10.17 -9.90 16.64
N SER A 352 -9.02 -9.55 17.21
CA SER A 352 -8.91 -8.72 18.42
C SER A 352 -8.05 -7.50 18.12
N ILE A 353 -8.60 -6.31 18.33
CA ILE A 353 -7.98 -5.03 18.02
C ILE A 353 -7.72 -4.30 19.34
N PRO A 354 -6.47 -3.97 19.68
CA PRO A 354 -6.18 -3.29 20.92
C PRO A 354 -6.68 -1.84 20.90
N ILE A 355 -7.31 -1.43 21.99
CA ILE A 355 -7.71 -0.04 22.23
C ILE A 355 -6.65 0.57 23.13
N ARG A 356 -6.05 1.68 22.69
CA ARG A 356 -4.87 2.28 23.31
C ARG A 356 -5.13 3.70 23.82
N ALA A 357 -4.27 4.19 24.72
CA ALA A 357 -4.27 5.56 25.17
C ALA A 357 -3.87 6.51 24.04
N ALA A 358 -4.72 7.46 23.71
CA ALA A 358 -4.44 8.49 22.71
C ALA A 358 -3.36 9.49 23.14
N GLN A 359 -3.15 9.62 24.45
CA GLN A 359 -2.21 10.58 25.05
C GLN A 359 -1.62 10.03 26.33
N SER A 360 -0.45 10.55 26.75
CA SER A 360 0.15 10.24 28.04
C SER A 360 -0.53 11.03 29.15
N VAL A 361 -0.56 10.44 30.36
CA VAL A 361 -0.99 11.10 31.59
C VAL A 361 0.08 10.88 32.65
N GLU A 362 0.76 11.95 33.02
CA GLU A 362 1.79 11.91 34.04
C GLU A 362 1.19 11.68 35.45
N ARG A 363 2.03 11.14 36.37
CA ARG A 363 1.62 10.92 37.75
C ARG A 363 1.60 12.25 38.53
N LEU A 364 0.56 12.46 39.29
CA LEU A 364 0.44 13.60 40.20
C LEU A 364 1.64 13.66 41.12
N THR A 365 2.37 14.78 41.09
CA THR A 365 3.41 15.10 42.09
C THR A 365 2.78 15.78 43.29
N PHE A 366 3.51 15.76 44.43
CA PHE A 366 3.08 16.51 45.63
C PHE A 366 2.86 18.00 45.30
N GLY A 367 3.72 18.59 44.47
CA GLY A 367 3.61 20.01 44.08
C GLY A 367 2.36 20.30 43.24
N THR A 368 2.03 19.44 42.30
CA THR A 368 0.82 19.59 41.48
C THR A 368 -0.45 19.36 42.28
N MET A 369 -0.44 18.40 43.22
CA MET A 369 -1.55 18.16 44.14
C MET A 369 -1.80 19.34 45.07
N LEU A 370 -0.74 19.90 45.69
CA LEU A 370 -0.84 21.06 46.57
C LEU A 370 -1.39 22.29 45.80
N ARG A 371 -0.91 22.51 44.57
CA ARG A 371 -1.41 23.61 43.75
C ARG A 371 -2.89 23.47 43.45
N ARG A 372 -3.39 22.26 43.13
CA ARG A 372 -4.82 21.99 42.92
C ARG A 372 -5.65 22.23 44.16
N MET A 373 -5.17 21.76 45.31
CA MET A 373 -5.85 22.03 46.60
C MET A 373 -5.94 23.53 46.93
N LEU A 374 -4.86 24.27 46.71
CA LEU A 374 -4.86 25.72 46.91
C LEU A 374 -5.78 26.44 45.91
N SER A 375 -5.76 26.07 44.61
CA SER A 375 -6.65 26.66 43.62
C SER A 375 -8.13 26.38 43.94
N ALA A 376 -8.48 25.15 44.33
CA ALA A 376 -9.84 24.83 44.75
C ALA A 376 -10.28 25.62 45.99
N ALA A 377 -9.38 25.84 46.95
CA ALA A 377 -9.69 26.61 48.17
C ALA A 377 -9.84 28.13 47.94
N PHE A 378 -9.12 28.68 46.93
CA PHE A 378 -9.14 30.13 46.66
C PHE A 378 -10.12 30.56 45.58
N PHE A 379 -10.60 29.63 44.72
CA PHE A 379 -11.50 29.94 43.60
C PHE A 379 -12.84 29.21 43.65
N ALA A 380 -13.16 28.52 44.75
CA ALA A 380 -14.49 27.96 45.05
C ALA A 380 -15.38 28.95 45.81
N GLY A 381 -15.38 30.25 45.39
CA GLY A 381 -16.20 31.31 45.91
C GLY A 381 -17.03 32.00 44.84
#